data_1f54c068e84b781165d407aa14e22c4f
#
_entry.id   1f54c068e84b781165d407aa14e22c4f
#
_cell.length_a   1.000
_cell.length_b   1.000
_cell.length_c   1.000
_cell.angle_alpha   90.00
_cell.angle_beta   90.00
_cell.angle_gamma   90.00
#
_symmetry.space_group_name_H-M   'P 1'
#
loop_
_entity.id
_entity.type
_entity.pdbx_description
1 polymer ?
#
loop_
_entity_poly.entity_id
_entity_poly.type
_entity_poly.pdbx_seq_one_letter_code
_entity_poly.pdbx_strand_id
1 'polypeptide(L)'
;MNASIDGDDIVYHNYFDISIAVSTPRGLVTPVLRNCDKLSMADIEKQIKSLAEKGRDGKLTVEDLTGGNFTITNGGVFGSLMSTPIINPPQSAILGMHAIKERPVAVDGQVVIRPMMYLALSYDHRLIDGRESVGFLVAIRDLLEDPTRLLLEI
;
A
#
# COMPACT_ATOMS: atom_id res chain seq x y z
N MET A 1 -1.46 9.25 8.58
CA MET A 1 -1.63 8.69 7.23
C MET A 1 -3.08 8.80 6.72
N ASN A 2 -4.08 8.65 7.58
CA ASN A 2 -5.48 8.61 7.18
C ASN A 2 -6.19 9.97 7.34
N ALA A 3 -5.67 10.98 6.67
CA ALA A 3 -6.20 12.34 6.66
C ALA A 3 -6.01 12.99 5.29
N SER A 4 -6.76 14.03 5.02
CA SER A 4 -6.62 14.87 3.82
C SER A 4 -6.80 16.35 4.15
N ILE A 5 -6.41 17.23 3.24
CA ILE A 5 -6.64 18.67 3.36
C ILE A 5 -7.86 19.04 2.51
N ASP A 6 -8.80 19.77 3.11
CA ASP A 6 -9.94 20.37 2.43
C ASP A 6 -9.99 21.87 2.75
N GLY A 7 -9.55 22.71 1.81
CA GLY A 7 -9.35 24.13 2.05
C GLY A 7 -8.33 24.38 3.16
N ASP A 8 -8.79 24.99 4.25
CA ASP A 8 -7.98 25.29 5.44
C ASP A 8 -8.12 24.23 6.56
N ASP A 9 -8.91 23.18 6.32
CA ASP A 9 -9.21 22.16 7.30
C ASP A 9 -8.42 20.86 7.05
N ILE A 10 -8.11 20.15 8.14
CA ILE A 10 -7.61 18.78 8.10
C ILE A 10 -8.78 17.83 8.37
N VAL A 11 -9.09 16.99 7.41
CA VAL A 11 -10.15 15.99 7.51
C VAL A 11 -9.54 14.65 7.89
N TYR A 12 -9.90 14.14 9.08
CA TYR A 12 -9.52 12.80 9.52
C TYR A 12 -10.58 11.80 9.08
N HIS A 13 -10.15 10.75 8.38
CA HIS A 13 -11.04 9.70 7.90
C HIS A 13 -11.20 8.60 8.95
N ASN A 14 -12.44 8.20 9.22
CA ASN A 14 -12.76 7.12 10.18
C ASN A 14 -13.13 5.82 9.43
N TYR A 15 -12.48 5.55 8.32
CA TYR A 15 -12.64 4.35 7.51
C TYR A 15 -11.32 4.04 6.79
N PHE A 16 -11.16 2.81 6.31
CA PHE A 16 -9.92 2.33 5.70
C PHE A 16 -10.22 1.72 4.31
N ASP A 17 -10.31 2.60 3.32
CA ASP A 17 -10.54 2.25 1.92
C ASP A 17 -9.22 2.41 1.15
N ILE A 18 -8.64 1.29 0.73
CA ILE A 18 -7.30 1.28 0.13
C ILE A 18 -7.40 1.10 -1.38
N SER A 19 -6.85 2.04 -2.11
CA SER A 19 -6.70 1.95 -3.56
C SER A 19 -5.53 1.06 -3.92
N ILE A 20 -5.74 0.09 -4.81
CA ILE A 20 -4.70 -0.81 -5.30
C ILE A 20 -4.41 -0.48 -6.77
N ALA A 21 -3.16 -0.12 -7.08
CA ALA A 21 -2.77 0.17 -8.46
C ALA A 21 -2.74 -1.11 -9.30
N VAL A 22 -3.53 -1.14 -10.36
CA VAL A 22 -3.65 -2.26 -11.29
C VAL A 22 -3.32 -1.80 -12.71
N SER A 23 -2.39 -2.49 -13.37
CA SER A 23 -2.10 -2.28 -14.78
C SER A 23 -3.16 -2.99 -15.65
N THR A 24 -3.71 -2.26 -16.60
CA THR A 24 -4.69 -2.78 -17.56
C THR A 24 -4.25 -2.46 -18.99
N PRO A 25 -4.85 -3.08 -20.02
CA PRO A 25 -4.58 -2.71 -21.42
C PRO A 25 -4.88 -1.24 -21.77
N ARG A 26 -5.73 -0.58 -20.96
CA ARG A 26 -6.11 0.84 -21.12
C ARG A 26 -5.26 1.80 -20.29
N GLY A 27 -4.31 1.30 -19.52
CA GLY A 27 -3.46 2.07 -18.62
C GLY A 27 -3.59 1.66 -17.15
N LEU A 28 -3.01 2.45 -16.27
CA LEU A 28 -3.05 2.23 -14.84
C LEU A 28 -4.39 2.72 -14.27
N VAL A 29 -5.02 1.88 -13.45
CA VAL A 29 -6.22 2.20 -12.67
C VAL A 29 -5.99 1.89 -11.20
N THR A 30 -6.74 2.56 -10.31
CA THR A 30 -6.59 2.42 -8.86
C THR A 30 -7.93 2.08 -8.20
N PRO A 31 -8.50 0.86 -8.47
CA PRO A 31 -9.72 0.45 -7.81
C PRO A 31 -9.56 0.38 -6.29
N VAL A 32 -10.66 0.63 -5.59
CA VAL A 32 -10.71 0.79 -4.14
C VAL A 32 -11.22 -0.47 -3.46
N LEU A 33 -10.42 -0.98 -2.54
CA LEU A 33 -10.79 -2.03 -1.60
C LEU A 33 -11.43 -1.38 -0.37
N ARG A 34 -12.71 -1.66 -0.14
CA ARG A 34 -13.50 -1.01 0.91
C ARG A 34 -13.37 -1.68 2.26
N ASN A 35 -13.39 -0.86 3.34
CA ASN A 35 -13.43 -1.32 4.72
C ASN A 35 -12.37 -2.39 5.04
N CYS A 36 -11.12 -2.13 4.68
CA CYS A 36 -10.03 -3.10 4.80
C CYS A 36 -9.81 -3.59 6.24
N ASP A 37 -10.15 -2.78 7.24
CA ASP A 37 -10.10 -3.11 8.66
C ASP A 37 -11.07 -4.22 9.09
N LYS A 38 -12.10 -4.48 8.27
CA LYS A 38 -13.15 -5.50 8.55
C LYS A 38 -12.99 -6.76 7.74
N LEU A 39 -12.01 -6.81 6.86
CA LEU A 39 -11.79 -7.94 5.96
C LEU A 39 -10.78 -8.92 6.54
N SER A 40 -11.03 -10.20 6.33
CA SER A 40 -9.99 -11.22 6.54
C SER A 40 -8.92 -11.11 5.45
N MET A 41 -7.71 -11.62 5.70
CA MET A 41 -6.65 -11.66 4.70
C MET A 41 -7.10 -12.41 3.43
N ALA A 42 -7.87 -13.48 3.58
CA ALA A 42 -8.41 -14.24 2.45
C ALA A 42 -9.41 -13.42 1.63
N ASP A 43 -10.23 -12.57 2.29
CA ASP A 43 -11.18 -11.71 1.60
C ASP A 43 -10.49 -10.55 0.89
N ILE A 44 -9.43 -9.99 1.50
CA ILE A 44 -8.57 -8.98 0.86
C ILE A 44 -8.00 -9.53 -0.45
N GLU A 45 -7.39 -10.71 -0.43
CA GLU A 45 -6.83 -11.35 -1.63
C GLU A 45 -7.88 -11.60 -2.73
N LYS A 46 -9.05 -12.14 -2.35
CA LYS A 46 -10.16 -12.39 -3.28
C LYS A 46 -10.67 -11.09 -3.92
N GLN A 47 -10.83 -10.04 -3.12
CA GLN A 47 -11.33 -8.76 -3.63
C GLN A 47 -10.31 -8.08 -4.54
N ILE A 48 -9.02 -8.07 -4.18
CA ILE A 48 -7.95 -7.56 -5.05
C ILE A 48 -7.97 -8.29 -6.40
N LYS A 49 -8.07 -9.63 -6.38
CA LYS A 49 -8.14 -10.41 -7.62
C LYS A 49 -9.36 -10.04 -8.46
N SER A 50 -10.54 -9.94 -7.84
CA SER A 50 -11.79 -9.56 -8.50
C SER A 50 -11.71 -8.17 -9.13
N LEU A 51 -11.19 -7.18 -8.39
CA LEU A 51 -11.01 -5.81 -8.89
C LEU A 51 -9.99 -5.76 -10.06
N ALA A 52 -8.92 -6.54 -9.97
CA ALA A 52 -7.93 -6.63 -11.04
C ALA A 52 -8.52 -7.29 -12.32
N GLU A 53 -9.36 -8.29 -12.19
CA GLU A 53 -10.08 -8.92 -13.31
C GLU A 53 -11.07 -7.94 -13.93
N LYS A 54 -11.90 -7.27 -13.13
CA LYS A 54 -12.79 -6.18 -13.60
C LYS A 54 -12.01 -5.08 -14.35
N GLY A 55 -10.82 -4.72 -13.85
CA GLY A 55 -9.95 -3.72 -14.47
C GLY A 55 -9.48 -4.16 -15.86
N ARG A 56 -8.98 -5.38 -15.98
CA ARG A 56 -8.55 -5.95 -17.28
C ARG A 56 -9.69 -6.08 -18.28
N ASP A 57 -10.89 -6.43 -17.81
CA ASP A 57 -12.09 -6.57 -18.62
C ASP A 57 -12.72 -5.20 -18.98
N GLY A 58 -12.23 -4.09 -18.40
CA GLY A 58 -12.81 -2.76 -18.60
C GLY A 58 -14.18 -2.57 -17.98
N LYS A 59 -14.50 -3.31 -16.92
CA LYS A 59 -15.79 -3.32 -16.21
C LYS A 59 -15.80 -2.54 -14.90
N LEU A 60 -14.72 -1.81 -14.58
CA LEU A 60 -14.68 -0.95 -13.40
C LEU A 60 -15.66 0.20 -13.55
N THR A 61 -16.42 0.45 -12.50
CA THR A 61 -17.34 1.58 -12.41
C THR A 61 -16.65 2.80 -11.80
N VAL A 62 -17.27 3.96 -11.85
CA VAL A 62 -16.81 5.17 -11.18
C VAL A 62 -16.75 4.93 -9.67
N GLU A 63 -17.71 4.20 -9.11
CA GLU A 63 -17.75 3.84 -7.70
C GLU A 63 -16.54 2.97 -7.30
N ASP A 64 -16.13 2.02 -8.15
CA ASP A 64 -14.94 1.20 -7.90
C ASP A 64 -13.63 2.03 -7.83
N LEU A 65 -13.62 3.25 -8.37
CA LEU A 65 -12.43 4.09 -8.52
C LEU A 65 -12.38 5.32 -7.59
N THR A 66 -13.40 5.56 -6.79
CA THR A 66 -13.53 6.78 -5.97
C THR A 66 -13.54 6.46 -4.48
N GLY A 67 -13.09 7.41 -3.65
CA GLY A 67 -13.22 7.38 -2.19
C GLY A 67 -12.12 6.65 -1.43
N GLY A 68 -11.08 6.15 -2.09
CA GLY A 68 -9.91 5.59 -1.41
C GLY A 68 -9.15 6.66 -0.63
N ASN A 69 -8.61 6.30 0.54
CA ASN A 69 -7.87 7.23 1.41
C ASN A 69 -6.38 6.91 1.56
N PHE A 70 -5.92 5.84 0.96
CA PHE A 70 -4.52 5.45 0.84
C PHE A 70 -4.32 4.65 -0.44
N THR A 71 -3.14 4.68 -1.04
CA THR A 71 -2.85 3.89 -2.25
C THR A 71 -1.66 2.97 -2.03
N ILE A 72 -1.76 1.73 -2.53
CA ILE A 72 -0.64 0.80 -2.65
C ILE A 72 -0.39 0.54 -4.14
N THR A 73 0.86 0.71 -4.57
CA THR A 73 1.31 0.43 -5.94
C THR A 73 2.47 -0.55 -5.94
N ASN A 74 2.49 -1.48 -6.89
CA ASN A 74 3.54 -2.48 -7.00
C ASN A 74 4.25 -2.40 -8.35
N GLY A 75 5.42 -1.76 -8.37
CA GLY A 75 6.32 -1.72 -9.52
C GLY A 75 7.21 -2.95 -9.67
N GLY A 76 7.24 -3.81 -8.65
CA GLY A 76 8.09 -5.00 -8.62
C GLY A 76 7.71 -6.04 -9.67
N VAL A 77 6.45 -6.11 -10.06
CA VAL A 77 5.94 -6.98 -11.14
C VAL A 77 6.56 -6.62 -12.51
N PHE A 78 7.06 -5.39 -12.65
CA PHE A 78 7.79 -4.91 -13.82
C PHE A 78 9.32 -4.87 -13.62
N GLY A 79 9.80 -5.40 -12.49
CA GLY A 79 11.22 -5.49 -12.18
C GLY A 79 11.81 -4.26 -11.47
N SER A 80 11.00 -3.28 -11.06
CA SER A 80 11.50 -2.11 -10.35
C SER A 80 12.17 -2.49 -9.03
N LEU A 81 13.42 -2.07 -8.86
CA LEU A 81 14.15 -2.26 -7.60
C LEU A 81 13.67 -1.29 -6.52
N MET A 82 13.52 -0.03 -6.89
CA MET A 82 13.04 1.06 -6.03
C MET A 82 12.54 2.20 -6.92
N SER A 83 11.48 2.86 -6.49
CA SER A 83 10.92 4.05 -7.14
C SER A 83 10.33 4.98 -6.08
N THR A 84 10.01 6.20 -6.48
CA THR A 84 9.27 7.16 -5.65
C THR A 84 7.85 7.25 -6.21
N PRO A 85 6.85 6.63 -5.55
CA PRO A 85 5.48 6.68 -6.02
C PRO A 85 4.92 8.10 -5.93
N ILE A 86 3.98 8.44 -6.82
CA ILE A 86 3.32 9.75 -6.86
C ILE A 86 2.02 9.66 -6.06
N ILE A 87 1.82 10.58 -5.13
CA ILE A 87 0.59 10.68 -4.34
C ILE A 87 -0.62 10.88 -5.26
N ASN A 88 -1.72 10.21 -4.94
CA ASN A 88 -2.98 10.30 -5.65
C ASN A 88 -3.93 11.26 -4.89
N PRO A 89 -3.96 12.57 -5.19
CA PRO A 89 -4.79 13.51 -4.44
C PRO A 89 -6.28 13.15 -4.48
N PRO A 90 -7.05 13.43 -3.42
CA PRO A 90 -6.72 14.16 -2.18
C PRO A 90 -6.05 13.32 -1.09
N GLN A 91 -5.64 12.09 -1.37
CA GLN A 91 -4.92 11.24 -0.42
C GLN A 91 -3.61 11.90 0.02
N SER A 92 -3.18 11.62 1.24
CA SER A 92 -1.96 12.20 1.81
C SER A 92 -0.73 11.29 1.70
N ALA A 93 -0.89 10.04 1.32
CA ALA A 93 0.23 9.11 1.21
C ALA A 93 -0.02 7.96 0.22
N ILE A 94 1.07 7.37 -0.24
CA ILE A 94 1.11 6.20 -1.12
C ILE A 94 2.29 5.31 -0.78
N LEU A 95 2.06 4.00 -0.71
CA LEU A 95 3.10 3.00 -0.52
C LEU A 95 3.49 2.36 -1.85
N GLY A 96 4.78 2.39 -2.17
CA GLY A 96 5.36 1.69 -3.31
C GLY A 96 6.01 0.38 -2.88
N MET A 97 5.61 -0.70 -3.54
CA MET A 97 6.22 -2.03 -3.43
C MET A 97 7.10 -2.29 -4.66
N HIS A 98 8.13 -3.12 -4.48
CA HIS A 98 9.14 -3.36 -5.50
C HIS A 98 9.47 -4.85 -5.65
N ALA A 99 10.43 -5.17 -6.53
CA ALA A 99 10.82 -6.54 -6.80
C ALA A 99 11.38 -7.23 -5.54
N ILE A 100 10.92 -8.45 -5.30
CA ILE A 100 11.50 -9.34 -4.29
C ILE A 100 12.75 -9.98 -4.88
N LYS A 101 13.88 -9.85 -4.17
CA LYS A 101 15.15 -10.47 -4.55
C LYS A 101 15.79 -11.12 -3.33
N GLU A 102 16.42 -12.26 -3.55
CA GLU A 102 17.26 -12.88 -2.52
C GLU A 102 18.50 -12.01 -2.27
N ARG A 103 18.75 -11.68 -1.01
CA ARG A 103 19.88 -10.85 -0.58
C ARG A 103 20.53 -11.42 0.68
N PRO A 104 21.86 -11.29 0.84
CA PRO A 104 22.52 -11.59 2.10
C PRO A 104 22.13 -10.52 3.14
N VAL A 105 21.67 -10.97 4.30
CA VAL A 105 21.34 -10.13 5.45
C VAL A 105 21.94 -10.71 6.72
N ALA A 106 22.22 -9.87 7.70
CA ALA A 106 22.69 -10.30 8.99
C ALA A 106 21.50 -10.64 9.91
N VAL A 107 21.44 -11.88 10.38
CA VAL A 107 20.48 -12.35 11.37
C VAL A 107 21.25 -13.03 12.51
N ASP A 108 21.12 -12.54 13.73
CA ASP A 108 21.82 -13.06 14.92
C ASP A 108 23.35 -13.22 14.72
N GLY A 109 23.95 -12.24 14.06
CA GLY A 109 25.39 -12.23 13.76
C GLY A 109 25.84 -13.17 12.64
N GLN A 110 24.92 -13.81 11.95
CA GLN A 110 25.16 -14.71 10.82
C GLN A 110 24.69 -14.09 9.51
N VAL A 111 25.38 -14.35 8.41
CA VAL A 111 24.93 -13.98 7.06
C VAL A 111 23.99 -15.06 6.56
N VAL A 112 22.75 -14.67 6.29
CA VAL A 112 21.71 -15.56 5.73
C VAL A 112 21.11 -14.95 4.48
N ILE A 113 20.64 -15.79 3.56
CA ILE A 113 19.92 -15.34 2.36
C ILE A 113 18.44 -15.24 2.70
N ARG A 114 17.85 -14.09 2.42
CA ARG A 114 16.43 -13.80 2.62
C ARG A 114 15.81 -13.12 1.39
N PRO A 115 14.52 -13.40 1.11
CA PRO A 115 13.78 -12.61 0.13
C PRO A 115 13.56 -11.20 0.70
N MET A 116 14.07 -10.19 -0.01
CA MET A 116 14.04 -8.79 0.42
C MET A 116 13.32 -7.93 -0.60
N MET A 117 12.53 -6.97 -0.12
CA MET A 117 11.83 -5.97 -0.93
C MET A 117 12.07 -4.58 -0.34
N TYR A 118 12.30 -3.60 -1.21
CA TYR A 118 12.24 -2.21 -0.81
C TYR A 118 10.80 -1.72 -0.78
N LEU A 119 10.46 -0.98 0.27
CA LEU A 119 9.21 -0.23 0.39
C LEU A 119 9.53 1.26 0.35
N ALA A 120 8.78 2.02 -0.42
CA ALA A 120 8.88 3.47 -0.48
C ALA A 120 7.55 4.11 -0.12
N LEU A 121 7.58 5.11 0.74
CA LEU A 121 6.42 5.90 1.13
C LEU A 121 6.60 7.32 0.65
N SER A 122 5.69 7.79 -0.23
CA SER A 122 5.54 9.22 -0.52
C SER A 122 4.38 9.77 0.31
N TYR A 123 4.53 10.96 0.87
CA TYR A 123 3.54 11.55 1.75
C TYR A 123 3.50 13.07 1.66
N ASP A 124 2.37 13.65 2.01
CA ASP A 124 2.19 15.11 2.11
C ASP A 124 2.79 15.61 3.42
N HIS A 125 3.94 16.29 3.32
CA HIS A 125 4.69 16.76 4.49
C HIS A 125 4.00 17.91 5.24
N ARG A 126 2.88 18.43 4.73
CA ARG A 126 2.03 19.36 5.46
C ARG A 126 1.22 18.67 6.55
N LEU A 127 0.93 17.36 6.37
CA LEU A 127 0.12 16.52 7.28
C LEU A 127 0.94 15.51 8.06
N ILE A 128 2.02 15.02 7.49
CA ILE A 128 2.79 13.88 8.00
C ILE A 128 4.25 14.31 8.13
N ASP A 129 4.80 14.13 9.31
CA ASP A 129 6.22 14.40 9.55
C ASP A 129 7.11 13.17 9.32
N GLY A 130 8.44 13.36 9.44
CA GLY A 130 9.41 12.29 9.25
C GLY A 130 9.31 11.19 10.30
N ARG A 131 8.92 11.50 11.52
CA ARG A 131 8.75 10.53 12.60
C ARG A 131 7.55 9.61 12.33
N GLU A 132 6.44 10.20 11.92
CA GLU A 132 5.21 9.45 11.61
C GLU A 132 5.38 8.57 10.37
N SER A 133 6.04 9.09 9.32
CA SER A 133 6.26 8.34 8.07
C SER A 133 7.20 7.16 8.27
N VAL A 134 8.32 7.36 8.98
CA VAL A 134 9.27 6.28 9.29
C VAL A 134 8.66 5.29 10.27
N GLY A 135 7.93 5.76 11.30
CA GLY A 135 7.21 4.88 12.24
C GLY A 135 6.20 3.97 11.54
N PHE A 136 5.49 4.49 10.55
CA PHE A 136 4.56 3.69 9.72
C PHE A 136 5.29 2.60 8.92
N LEU A 137 6.41 2.93 8.27
CA LEU A 137 7.21 1.94 7.53
C LEU A 137 7.82 0.87 8.45
N VAL A 138 8.29 1.28 9.64
CA VAL A 138 8.81 0.35 10.66
C VAL A 138 7.73 -0.61 11.12
N ALA A 139 6.52 -0.13 11.39
CA ALA A 139 5.41 -0.99 11.78
C ALA A 139 5.06 -2.02 10.68
N ILE A 140 5.01 -1.60 9.41
CA ILE A 140 4.79 -2.51 8.27
C ILE A 140 5.90 -3.55 8.20
N ARG A 141 7.17 -3.13 8.29
CA ARG A 141 8.33 -4.02 8.28
C ARG A 141 8.22 -5.09 9.37
N ASP A 142 7.98 -4.67 10.59
CA ASP A 142 7.96 -5.57 11.74
C ASP A 142 6.85 -6.63 11.63
N LEU A 143 5.69 -6.24 11.10
CA LEU A 143 4.59 -7.18 10.84
C LEU A 143 4.86 -8.13 9.67
N LEU A 144 5.59 -7.68 8.65
CA LEU A 144 5.96 -8.53 7.50
C LEU A 144 7.11 -9.48 7.84
N GLU A 145 8.08 -9.04 8.65
CA GLU A 145 9.23 -9.85 9.06
C GLU A 145 8.87 -10.86 10.17
N ASP A 146 7.84 -10.56 10.97
CA ASP A 146 7.28 -11.49 11.98
C ASP A 146 5.73 -11.51 11.87
N PRO A 147 5.16 -12.30 10.95
CA PRO A 147 3.71 -12.39 10.77
C PRO A 147 2.95 -12.93 11.98
N THR A 148 3.64 -13.57 12.94
CA THR A 148 3.00 -14.03 14.18
C THR A 148 2.46 -12.88 15.01
N ARG A 149 3.05 -11.69 14.91
CA ARG A 149 2.55 -10.48 15.56
C ARG A 149 1.15 -10.09 15.11
N LEU A 150 0.83 -10.32 13.83
CA LEU A 150 -0.54 -10.11 13.30
C LEU A 150 -1.56 -11.05 13.93
N LEU A 151 -1.14 -12.30 14.25
CA LEU A 151 -2.01 -13.30 14.87
C LEU A 151 -2.23 -13.03 16.36
N LEU A 152 -1.25 -12.40 17.01
CA LEU A 152 -1.27 -12.11 18.44
C LEU A 152 -1.79 -10.70 18.76
N GLU A 153 -2.05 -9.89 17.74
CA GLU A 153 -2.47 -8.49 17.85
C GLU A 153 -1.53 -7.61 18.71
N ILE A 154 -0.18 -7.85 18.59
CA ILE A 154 0.88 -7.16 19.36
C ILE A 154 1.88 -6.42 18.46
#